data_158528fd87e8e79d958d5d9b9a361f82
#
_entry.id   158528fd87e8e79d958d5d9b9a361f82
#
_cell.length_a   1.000
_cell.length_b   1.000
_cell.length_c   1.000
_cell.angle_alpha   90.00
_cell.angle_beta   90.00
_cell.angle_gamma   90.00
#
_symmetry.space_group_name_H-M   'P 1'
#
loop_
_entity.id
_entity.type
_entity.pdbx_description
1 polymer ?
#
loop_
_entity_poly.entity_id
_entity_poly.type
_entity_poly.pdbx_seq_one_letter_code
_entity_poly.pdbx_strand_id
1 'polypeptide(L)'
;DFGGYFRVGPQASKKNSNHDCYKLSGAEVKYRLGNECEGYGEFMLTGTVKQATGETFKVFFMPAVSSSGNGNSVDTDVSAAQMYVEMAGLDFAPDASFWGGKRYHRGADVHIVDKFFEQLDGTGAGASLPAMGGKLDVAFYRKDDPNTANVAGTQQPGNRYNAWLRDVPVNQGSTVNVLFNYTSGDFTGGKSGTALSVRHTQAGLLGGGVNNNVWLQLSQG
;
A
#
# COMPACT_ATOMS: atom_id res chain seq x y z
N ASP A 1 -4.74 20.22 -2.53
CA ASP A 1 -3.34 20.04 -2.10
C ASP A 1 -2.57 19.26 -3.17
N PHE A 2 -1.28 19.53 -3.24
CA PHE A 2 -0.33 18.85 -4.14
C PHE A 2 0.82 18.29 -3.32
N GLY A 3 1.27 17.08 -3.67
CA GLY A 3 2.43 16.42 -3.08
C GLY A 3 3.03 15.43 -4.06
N GLY A 4 4.11 14.79 -3.70
CA GLY A 4 4.68 13.78 -4.58
C GLY A 4 5.92 13.11 -4.04
N TYR A 5 6.30 12.07 -4.74
CA TYR A 5 7.54 11.33 -4.58
C TYR A 5 8.18 11.17 -5.95
N PHE A 6 9.46 11.41 -6.03
CA PHE A 6 10.20 11.24 -7.27
C PHE A 6 11.59 10.68 -6.99
N ARG A 7 12.01 9.74 -7.81
CA ARG A 7 13.35 9.20 -7.79
C ARG A 7 13.86 8.99 -9.22
N VAL A 8 15.08 9.40 -9.45
CA VAL A 8 15.83 9.12 -10.67
C VAL A 8 17.31 9.21 -10.31
N GLY A 9 18.11 8.36 -10.85
CA GLY A 9 19.55 8.40 -10.62
C GLY A 9 20.34 7.78 -11.78
N PRO A 10 21.52 8.31 -12.09
CA PRO A 10 22.42 7.64 -13.02
C PRO A 10 23.00 6.40 -12.34
N GLN A 11 23.06 5.31 -13.09
CA GLN A 11 23.72 4.09 -12.66
C GLN A 11 24.87 3.73 -13.58
N ALA A 12 25.95 3.24 -12.98
CA ALA A 12 27.02 2.61 -13.73
C ALA A 12 27.60 1.44 -12.94
N SER A 13 27.78 0.30 -13.57
CA SER A 13 28.52 -0.81 -13.00
C SER A 13 29.78 -1.09 -13.83
N LYS A 14 30.85 -1.58 -13.19
CA LYS A 14 32.10 -1.95 -13.89
C LYS A 14 31.92 -3.09 -14.90
N LYS A 15 30.83 -3.87 -14.78
CA LYS A 15 30.59 -5.07 -15.59
C LYS A 15 29.48 -4.90 -16.61
N ASN A 16 28.53 -4.01 -16.37
CA ASN A 16 27.40 -3.76 -17.25
C ASN A 16 27.12 -2.27 -17.31
N SER A 17 26.98 -1.75 -18.50
CA SER A 17 26.48 -0.39 -18.72
C SER A 17 24.96 -0.30 -18.47
N ASN A 18 24.32 -1.39 -18.12
CA ASN A 18 22.88 -1.48 -17.93
C ASN A 18 22.47 -1.07 -16.52
N HIS A 19 21.32 -0.40 -16.44
CA HIS A 19 20.67 -0.03 -15.20
C HIS A 19 19.98 -1.25 -14.59
N ASP A 20 20.72 -2.07 -13.86
CA ASP A 20 20.17 -3.26 -13.20
C ASP A 20 20.14 -3.07 -11.70
N CYS A 21 18.97 -3.20 -11.10
CA CYS A 21 18.86 -3.37 -9.66
C CYS A 21 19.37 -4.76 -9.26
N TYR A 22 20.18 -4.80 -8.20
CA TYR A 22 20.52 -6.07 -7.59
C TYR A 22 19.25 -6.76 -7.06
N LYS A 23 18.98 -7.93 -7.57
CA LYS A 23 17.85 -8.76 -7.18
C LYS A 23 18.31 -10.21 -7.05
N LEU A 24 18.07 -10.83 -5.91
CA LEU A 24 18.27 -12.28 -5.77
C LEU A 24 17.20 -13.02 -6.57
N SER A 25 17.57 -14.13 -7.19
CA SER A 25 16.63 -14.99 -7.90
C SER A 25 15.53 -15.47 -6.94
N GLY A 26 14.27 -15.29 -7.33
CA GLY A 26 13.12 -15.64 -6.51
C GLY A 26 12.75 -14.61 -5.43
N ALA A 27 13.54 -13.56 -5.22
CA ALA A 27 13.17 -12.49 -4.29
C ALA A 27 12.16 -11.52 -4.93
N GLU A 28 11.11 -11.19 -4.19
CA GLU A 28 10.11 -10.18 -4.62
C GLU A 28 10.64 -8.75 -4.46
N VAL A 29 11.66 -8.55 -3.64
CA VAL A 29 12.15 -7.23 -3.24
C VAL A 29 13.40 -6.84 -4.02
N LYS A 30 13.54 -5.54 -4.27
CA LYS A 30 14.73 -4.93 -4.85
C LYS A 30 15.60 -4.39 -3.72
N TYR A 31 16.89 -4.74 -3.73
CA TYR A 31 17.87 -4.16 -2.81
C TYR A 31 18.46 -2.93 -3.48
N ARG A 32 17.97 -1.76 -3.15
CA ARG A 32 18.42 -0.50 -3.78
C ARG A 32 19.85 -0.15 -3.43
N LEU A 33 20.25 -0.26 -2.18
CA LEU A 33 21.62 -0.01 -1.68
C LEU A 33 22.28 1.24 -2.30
N GLY A 34 21.51 2.30 -2.50
CA GLY A 34 21.98 3.52 -3.14
C GLY A 34 21.97 3.51 -4.68
N ASN A 35 21.53 2.43 -5.32
CA ASN A 35 21.36 2.34 -6.77
C ASN A 35 19.89 2.40 -7.16
N GLU A 36 19.53 3.41 -7.95
CA GLU A 36 18.20 3.50 -8.55
C GLU A 36 18.24 2.93 -9.96
N CYS A 37 17.51 1.85 -10.21
CA CYS A 37 17.51 1.14 -11.48
C CYS A 37 16.37 1.54 -12.42
N GLU A 38 15.57 2.52 -12.01
CA GLU A 38 14.44 3.03 -12.78
C GLU A 38 14.15 4.47 -12.38
N GLY A 39 13.60 5.25 -13.29
CA GLY A 39 12.94 6.50 -12.94
C GLY A 39 11.54 6.19 -12.44
N TYR A 40 11.14 6.76 -11.33
CA TYR A 40 9.81 6.59 -10.77
C TYR A 40 9.31 7.87 -10.11
N GLY A 41 8.07 8.22 -10.34
CA GLY A 41 7.43 9.36 -9.70
C GLY A 41 5.96 9.12 -9.42
N GLU A 42 5.49 9.65 -8.30
CA GLU A 42 4.07 9.71 -7.92
C GLU A 42 3.71 11.16 -7.63
N PHE A 43 2.60 11.63 -8.18
CA PHE A 43 2.12 13.00 -8.00
C PHE A 43 0.76 12.95 -7.31
N MET A 44 0.67 13.45 -6.08
CA MET A 44 -0.56 13.44 -5.30
C MET A 44 -1.35 14.71 -5.53
N LEU A 45 -2.58 14.56 -6.00
CA LEU A 45 -3.56 15.64 -6.17
C LEU A 45 -4.75 15.35 -5.25
N THR A 46 -5.05 16.28 -4.36
CA THR A 46 -6.17 16.16 -3.42
C THR A 46 -7.09 17.38 -3.52
N GLY A 47 -8.36 17.14 -3.84
CA GLY A 47 -9.45 18.10 -3.71
C GLY A 47 -10.31 17.75 -2.50
N THR A 48 -10.59 18.72 -1.65
CA THR A 48 -11.45 18.54 -0.48
C THR A 48 -12.53 19.62 -0.47
N VAL A 49 -13.78 19.19 -0.30
CA VAL A 49 -14.93 20.07 -0.11
C VAL A 49 -15.52 19.78 1.26
N LYS A 50 -15.69 20.84 2.08
CA LYS A 50 -16.37 20.77 3.36
C LYS A 50 -17.73 21.42 3.24
N GLN A 51 -18.78 20.70 3.59
CA GLN A 51 -20.14 21.23 3.63
C GLN A 51 -20.36 22.09 4.89
N ALA A 52 -21.32 22.99 4.83
CA ALA A 52 -21.70 23.83 5.98
C ALA A 52 -22.25 22.99 7.15
N THR A 53 -22.81 21.84 6.86
CA THR A 53 -23.34 20.85 7.80
C THR A 53 -22.23 20.02 8.48
N GLY A 54 -21.01 20.05 7.97
CA GLY A 54 -19.84 19.42 8.60
C GLY A 54 -19.23 18.27 7.83
N GLU A 55 -19.95 17.69 6.87
CA GLU A 55 -19.47 16.61 6.05
C GLU A 55 -18.28 17.04 5.19
N THR A 56 -17.37 16.12 4.99
CA THR A 56 -16.19 16.33 4.17
C THR A 56 -16.17 15.31 3.03
N PHE A 57 -15.98 15.81 1.81
CA PHE A 57 -15.77 15.00 0.62
C PHE A 57 -14.37 15.25 0.09
N LYS A 58 -13.61 14.17 -0.07
CA LYS A 58 -12.25 14.22 -0.59
C LYS A 58 -12.16 13.40 -1.87
N VAL A 59 -11.58 13.98 -2.90
CA VAL A 59 -11.16 13.28 -4.11
C VAL A 59 -9.65 13.20 -4.08
N PHE A 60 -9.12 12.00 -4.28
CA PHE A 60 -7.69 11.75 -4.33
C PHE A 60 -7.32 11.12 -5.66
N PHE A 61 -6.34 11.70 -6.33
CA PHE A 61 -5.78 11.16 -7.56
C PHE A 61 -4.26 11.18 -7.49
N MET A 62 -3.64 10.04 -7.76
CA MET A 62 -2.19 9.88 -7.77
C MET A 62 -1.75 9.13 -9.03
N PRO A 63 -1.44 9.85 -10.11
CA PRO A 63 -0.74 9.26 -11.24
C PRO A 63 0.68 8.87 -10.82
N ALA A 64 1.14 7.73 -11.33
CA ALA A 64 2.51 7.28 -11.24
C ALA A 64 3.13 7.23 -12.63
N VAL A 65 4.36 7.66 -12.71
CA VAL A 65 5.20 7.63 -13.92
C VAL A 65 6.38 6.72 -13.65
N SER A 66 6.59 5.74 -14.49
CA SER A 66 7.76 4.87 -14.42
C SER A 66 8.50 4.83 -15.75
N SER A 67 9.81 4.83 -15.69
CA SER A 67 10.65 4.61 -16.86
C SER A 67 11.54 3.41 -16.62
N SER A 68 11.50 2.46 -17.55
CA SER A 68 12.42 1.33 -17.57
C SER A 68 13.35 1.50 -18.76
N GLY A 69 14.65 1.37 -18.55
CA GLY A 69 15.61 1.38 -19.66
C GLY A 69 16.85 2.22 -19.41
N ASN A 70 17.82 1.98 -20.28
CA ASN A 70 19.13 2.61 -20.27
C ASN A 70 19.14 3.84 -21.16
N GLY A 71 19.51 4.97 -20.61
CA GLY A 71 19.83 6.16 -21.40
C GLY A 71 18.63 7.03 -21.77
N ASN A 72 18.70 7.69 -22.92
CA ASN A 72 17.81 8.76 -23.34
C ASN A 72 16.48 8.27 -23.97
N SER A 73 16.28 6.98 -24.12
CA SER A 73 15.01 6.46 -24.60
C SER A 73 14.07 6.27 -23.42
N VAL A 74 13.09 7.10 -23.34
CA VAL A 74 12.13 7.15 -22.24
C VAL A 74 10.90 6.37 -22.66
N ASP A 75 10.96 5.05 -22.51
CA ASP A 75 9.71 4.30 -22.45
C ASP A 75 9.11 4.63 -21.08
N THR A 76 8.13 5.52 -21.09
CA THR A 76 7.48 6.01 -19.89
C THR A 76 6.10 5.44 -19.79
N ASP A 77 5.88 4.61 -18.78
CA ASP A 77 4.53 4.15 -18.44
C ASP A 77 3.88 5.13 -17.48
N VAL A 78 2.64 5.48 -17.77
CA VAL A 78 1.80 6.29 -16.89
C VAL A 78 0.63 5.45 -16.41
N SER A 79 0.43 5.40 -15.11
CA SER A 79 -0.67 4.66 -14.50
C SER A 79 -1.35 5.48 -13.40
N ALA A 80 -2.60 5.16 -13.08
CA ALA A 80 -3.22 5.66 -11.85
C ALA A 80 -2.84 4.74 -10.69
N ALA A 81 -1.88 5.17 -9.90
CA ALA A 81 -1.46 4.44 -8.70
C ALA A 81 -2.58 4.43 -7.65
N GLN A 82 -3.23 5.58 -7.43
CA GLN A 82 -4.43 5.71 -6.62
C GLN A 82 -5.45 6.62 -7.28
N MET A 83 -6.72 6.29 -7.11
CA MET A 83 -7.86 7.11 -7.53
C MET A 83 -9.07 6.71 -6.67
N TYR A 84 -9.41 7.52 -5.70
CA TYR A 84 -10.52 7.21 -4.79
C TYR A 84 -11.22 8.48 -4.30
N VAL A 85 -12.43 8.28 -3.79
CA VAL A 85 -13.18 9.29 -3.04
C VAL A 85 -13.30 8.86 -1.59
N GLU A 86 -13.37 9.83 -0.67
CA GLU A 86 -13.58 9.58 0.75
C GLU A 86 -14.60 10.57 1.31
N MET A 87 -15.48 10.09 2.15
CA MET A 87 -16.49 10.88 2.86
C MET A 87 -16.30 10.70 4.35
N ALA A 88 -16.43 11.78 5.12
CA ALA A 88 -16.36 11.76 6.58
C ALA A 88 -17.30 12.80 7.18
N GLY A 89 -17.58 12.67 8.48
CA GLY A 89 -18.45 13.59 9.20
C GLY A 89 -19.93 13.44 8.85
N LEU A 90 -20.37 12.24 8.46
CA LEU A 90 -21.77 11.98 8.13
C LEU A 90 -22.60 11.88 9.41
N ASP A 91 -23.82 12.42 9.41
CA ASP A 91 -24.69 12.48 10.59
C ASP A 91 -24.91 11.12 11.28
N PHE A 92 -25.05 10.06 10.49
CA PHE A 92 -25.23 8.70 11.02
C PHE A 92 -23.95 8.03 11.55
N ALA A 93 -22.78 8.61 11.23
CA ALA A 93 -21.47 8.09 11.62
C ALA A 93 -20.41 9.20 11.62
N PRO A 94 -20.50 10.17 12.57
CA PRO A 94 -19.69 11.39 12.54
C PRO A 94 -18.19 11.14 12.70
N ASP A 95 -17.80 10.07 13.39
CA ASP A 95 -16.40 9.73 13.64
C ASP A 95 -15.83 8.74 12.62
N ALA A 96 -16.64 8.30 11.67
CA ALA A 96 -16.22 7.36 10.63
C ALA A 96 -15.85 8.08 9.34
N SER A 97 -14.98 7.46 8.55
CA SER A 97 -14.80 7.79 7.15
C SER A 97 -15.08 6.59 6.26
N PHE A 98 -15.60 6.85 5.08
CA PHE A 98 -15.94 5.85 4.07
C PHE A 98 -15.22 6.19 2.78
N TRP A 99 -14.67 5.19 2.11
CA TRP A 99 -13.96 5.41 0.86
C TRP A 99 -14.35 4.39 -0.21
N GLY A 100 -14.16 4.77 -1.47
CA GLY A 100 -14.34 3.88 -2.61
C GLY A 100 -13.41 4.27 -3.75
N GLY A 101 -12.82 3.27 -4.41
CA GLY A 101 -11.89 3.44 -5.52
C GLY A 101 -10.61 2.61 -5.38
N LYS A 102 -9.58 2.98 -6.14
CA LYS A 102 -8.24 2.36 -6.08
C LYS A 102 -7.39 3.08 -5.04
N ARG A 103 -6.99 2.35 -4.01
CA ARG A 103 -6.28 2.95 -2.86
C ARG A 103 -5.09 2.10 -2.41
N TYR A 104 -4.02 2.77 -2.00
CA TYR A 104 -2.97 2.18 -1.18
C TYR A 104 -3.42 2.17 0.28
N HIS A 105 -3.35 1.01 0.89
CA HIS A 105 -3.62 0.82 2.30
C HIS A 105 -2.43 0.09 2.89
N ARG A 106 -1.43 0.85 3.31
CA ARG A 106 -0.09 0.36 3.65
C ARG A 106 0.29 0.78 5.06
N GLY A 107 1.06 -0.06 5.73
CA GLY A 107 1.63 0.22 7.04
C GLY A 107 3.11 -0.12 7.13
N ALA A 108 3.87 0.67 7.91
CA ALA A 108 5.27 0.51 8.23
C ALA A 108 6.17 0.17 7.02
N ASP A 109 6.66 1.22 6.38
CA ASP A 109 7.56 1.15 5.24
C ASP A 109 8.94 0.61 5.63
N VAL A 110 9.44 -0.38 4.90
CA VAL A 110 10.83 -0.84 4.93
C VAL A 110 11.51 -0.35 3.65
N HIS A 111 11.72 0.95 3.61
CA HIS A 111 12.11 1.68 2.42
C HIS A 111 13.35 1.12 1.69
N ILE A 112 14.34 0.63 2.43
CA ILE A 112 15.57 0.07 1.85
C ILE A 112 15.33 -1.14 0.93
N VAL A 113 14.22 -1.85 1.11
CA VAL A 113 13.83 -3.00 0.29
C VAL A 113 12.55 -2.76 -0.49
N ASP A 114 12.00 -1.53 -0.46
CA ASP A 114 10.77 -1.14 -1.16
C ASP A 114 9.57 -2.03 -0.79
N LYS A 115 9.42 -2.32 0.48
CA LYS A 115 8.39 -3.21 1.01
C LYS A 115 7.71 -2.61 2.23
N PHE A 116 6.46 -2.99 2.44
CA PHE A 116 5.68 -2.65 3.62
C PHE A 116 5.38 -3.90 4.43
N PHE A 117 5.31 -3.78 5.76
CA PHE A 117 4.85 -4.89 6.60
C PHE A 117 3.40 -5.25 6.27
N GLU A 118 2.51 -4.26 6.20
CA GLU A 118 1.16 -4.41 5.73
C GLU A 118 1.02 -3.74 4.36
N GLN A 119 0.55 -4.48 3.36
CA GLN A 119 0.31 -3.95 2.02
C GLN A 119 -1.02 -4.47 1.46
N LEU A 120 -2.04 -3.61 1.50
CA LEU A 120 -3.43 -3.92 1.17
C LEU A 120 -3.94 -3.08 0.00
N ASP A 121 -3.11 -2.94 -1.03
CA ASP A 121 -3.42 -2.12 -2.20
C ASP A 121 -4.52 -2.78 -3.04
N GLY A 122 -5.40 -1.98 -3.61
CA GLY A 122 -6.42 -2.51 -4.52
C GLY A 122 -7.54 -1.53 -4.83
N THR A 123 -8.44 -2.00 -5.70
CA THR A 123 -9.70 -1.33 -6.02
C THR A 123 -10.81 -1.93 -5.17
N GLY A 124 -11.55 -1.07 -4.46
CA GLY A 124 -12.57 -1.54 -3.53
C GLY A 124 -13.27 -0.41 -2.80
N ALA A 125 -13.79 -0.75 -1.64
CA ALA A 125 -14.42 0.19 -0.72
C ALA A 125 -14.15 -0.21 0.73
N GLY A 126 -14.26 0.74 1.64
CA GLY A 126 -14.04 0.47 3.05
C GLY A 126 -14.48 1.62 3.95
N ALA A 127 -14.34 1.38 5.23
CA ALA A 127 -14.60 2.36 6.28
C ALA A 127 -13.48 2.33 7.33
N SER A 128 -13.28 3.48 7.95
CA SER A 128 -12.35 3.69 9.06
C SER A 128 -13.13 4.23 10.25
N LEU A 129 -12.99 3.59 11.40
CA LEU A 129 -13.72 3.91 12.62
C LEU A 129 -12.75 4.04 13.79
N PRO A 130 -12.95 4.96 14.74
CA PRO A 130 -12.21 4.95 15.99
C PRO A 130 -12.43 3.64 16.75
N ALA A 131 -11.38 3.04 17.23
CA ALA A 131 -11.46 1.82 18.03
C ALA A 131 -10.26 1.67 18.97
N MET A 132 -10.50 1.38 20.25
CA MET A 132 -9.47 1.06 21.27
C MET A 132 -8.34 2.10 21.37
N GLY A 133 -8.63 3.38 21.16
CA GLY A 133 -7.65 4.45 21.10
C GLY A 133 -6.84 4.56 19.80
N GLY A 134 -7.04 3.63 18.89
CA GLY A 134 -6.53 3.63 17.51
C GLY A 134 -7.69 3.67 16.50
N LYS A 135 -7.57 2.91 15.41
CA LYS A 135 -8.55 2.86 14.32
C LYS A 135 -8.81 1.41 13.89
N LEU A 136 -10.07 1.11 13.60
CA LEU A 136 -10.46 -0.10 12.88
C LEU A 136 -10.78 0.26 11.43
N ASP A 137 -9.99 -0.25 10.51
CA ASP A 137 -10.25 -0.16 9.08
C ASP A 137 -10.85 -1.49 8.60
N VAL A 138 -11.99 -1.42 7.95
CA VAL A 138 -12.61 -2.56 7.26
C VAL A 138 -12.67 -2.27 5.78
N ALA A 139 -12.29 -3.24 4.95
CA ALA A 139 -12.26 -3.03 3.52
C ALA A 139 -12.57 -4.31 2.74
N PHE A 140 -13.20 -4.09 1.60
CA PHE A 140 -13.39 -5.07 0.55
C PHE A 140 -12.62 -4.62 -0.68
N TYR A 141 -11.84 -5.52 -1.27
CA TYR A 141 -11.13 -5.30 -2.53
C TYR A 141 -11.51 -6.38 -3.52
N ARG A 142 -11.65 -5.97 -4.75
CA ARG A 142 -11.72 -6.87 -5.90
C ARG A 142 -10.43 -6.72 -6.70
N LYS A 143 -9.73 -7.81 -6.87
CA LYS A 143 -8.53 -7.84 -7.70
C LYS A 143 -8.86 -8.52 -9.01
N ASP A 144 -8.98 -7.73 -10.05
CA ASP A 144 -8.84 -8.21 -11.41
C ASP A 144 -7.33 -8.21 -11.71
N ASP A 145 -6.73 -9.35 -11.95
CA ASP A 145 -5.32 -9.43 -12.35
C ASP A 145 -5.24 -9.43 -13.87
N PRO A 146 -4.97 -8.30 -14.52
CA PRO A 146 -4.89 -8.21 -15.97
C PRO A 146 -3.69 -8.97 -16.54
N ASN A 147 -2.67 -9.26 -15.72
CA ASN A 147 -1.45 -9.92 -16.21
C ASN A 147 -1.60 -11.44 -16.30
N THR A 148 -2.62 -12.01 -15.70
CA THR A 148 -2.95 -13.42 -15.84
C THR A 148 -4.01 -13.67 -16.91
N ALA A 149 -4.48 -12.64 -17.60
CA ALA A 149 -5.56 -12.67 -18.60
C ALA A 149 -5.27 -13.52 -19.85
N ASN A 150 -4.10 -14.11 -19.99
CA ASN A 150 -3.70 -14.82 -21.20
C ASN A 150 -3.88 -16.34 -21.18
N VAL A 151 -4.42 -16.89 -20.09
CA VAL A 151 -4.89 -18.28 -20.11
C VAL A 151 -6.39 -18.26 -20.32
N ALA A 152 -6.79 -18.54 -21.56
CA ALA A 152 -8.16 -18.43 -22.03
C ALA A 152 -9.20 -18.92 -20.99
N GLY A 153 -10.03 -18.00 -20.52
CA GLY A 153 -11.33 -18.32 -19.93
C GLY A 153 -11.37 -18.76 -18.47
N THR A 154 -10.30 -18.70 -17.68
CA THR A 154 -10.28 -19.31 -16.34
C THR A 154 -9.98 -18.38 -15.17
N GLN A 155 -9.89 -17.07 -15.39
CA GLN A 155 -9.61 -16.16 -14.29
C GLN A 155 -10.89 -15.67 -13.62
N GLN A 156 -11.15 -16.20 -12.45
CA GLN A 156 -12.14 -15.64 -11.55
C GLN A 156 -11.51 -14.46 -10.78
N PRO A 157 -12.17 -13.31 -10.71
CA PRO A 157 -11.69 -12.21 -9.91
C PRO A 157 -11.63 -12.62 -8.45
N GLY A 158 -10.50 -12.40 -7.82
CA GLY A 158 -10.35 -12.63 -6.39
C GLY A 158 -10.98 -11.52 -5.58
N ASN A 159 -11.67 -11.89 -4.51
CA ASN A 159 -12.17 -10.95 -3.52
C ASN A 159 -11.28 -11.02 -2.27
N ARG A 160 -10.95 -9.88 -1.71
CA ARG A 160 -10.21 -9.79 -0.45
C ARG A 160 -10.99 -8.92 0.53
N TYR A 161 -11.12 -9.44 1.75
CA TYR A 161 -11.75 -8.78 2.88
C TYR A 161 -10.70 -8.55 3.95
N ASN A 162 -10.62 -7.34 4.47
CA ASN A 162 -9.67 -6.96 5.49
C ASN A 162 -10.39 -6.37 6.70
N ALA A 163 -9.88 -6.70 7.88
CA ALA A 163 -10.15 -5.99 9.11
C ALA A 163 -8.79 -5.66 9.76
N TRP A 164 -8.48 -4.37 9.87
CA TRP A 164 -7.20 -3.89 10.36
C TRP A 164 -7.41 -2.94 11.54
N LEU A 165 -7.18 -3.46 12.75
CA LEU A 165 -7.09 -2.66 13.95
C LEU A 165 -5.66 -2.13 14.04
N ARG A 166 -5.50 -0.80 13.97
CA ARG A 166 -4.18 -0.17 13.88
C ARG A 166 -3.99 0.93 14.88
N ASP A 167 -2.71 1.14 15.21
CA ASP A 167 -2.21 2.21 16.06
C ASP A 167 -2.83 2.19 17.46
N VAL A 168 -3.20 0.99 17.97
CA VAL A 168 -3.73 0.82 19.33
C VAL A 168 -2.60 1.05 20.33
N PRO A 169 -2.68 2.08 21.18
CA PRO A 169 -1.66 2.34 22.17
C PRO A 169 -1.66 1.24 23.25
N VAL A 170 -0.50 0.70 23.58
CA VAL A 170 -0.35 -0.34 24.59
C VAL A 170 0.52 0.11 25.79
N ASN A 171 1.52 0.94 25.54
CA ASN A 171 2.31 1.62 26.55
C ASN A 171 2.93 2.91 26.00
N GLN A 172 3.72 3.61 26.79
CA GLN A 172 4.35 4.86 26.36
C GLN A 172 5.23 4.67 25.12
N GLY A 173 4.86 5.34 24.04
CA GLY A 173 5.59 5.31 22.76
C GLY A 173 5.42 4.02 21.96
N SER A 174 4.47 3.14 22.34
CA SER A 174 4.24 1.93 21.57
C SER A 174 2.79 1.73 21.15
N THR A 175 2.64 1.07 20.00
CA THR A 175 1.35 0.70 19.43
C THR A 175 1.36 -0.74 18.93
N VAL A 176 0.17 -1.34 18.90
CA VAL A 176 -0.06 -2.64 18.28
C VAL A 176 -1.01 -2.49 17.09
N ASN A 177 -0.70 -3.21 16.04
CA ASN A 177 -1.52 -3.35 14.85
C ASN A 177 -1.89 -4.83 14.69
N VAL A 178 -3.18 -5.10 14.43
CA VAL A 178 -3.69 -6.46 14.18
C VAL A 178 -4.43 -6.45 12.87
N LEU A 179 -3.98 -7.23 11.91
CA LEU A 179 -4.57 -7.31 10.58
C LEU A 179 -5.08 -8.72 10.31
N PHE A 180 -6.35 -8.85 10.01
CA PHE A 180 -6.97 -10.04 9.47
C PHE A 180 -7.25 -9.86 7.98
N ASN A 181 -6.87 -10.85 7.17
CA ASN A 181 -7.16 -10.94 5.74
C ASN A 181 -7.89 -12.24 5.44
N TYR A 182 -8.90 -12.14 4.60
CA TYR A 182 -9.51 -13.29 3.94
C TYR A 182 -9.54 -13.04 2.43
N THR A 183 -9.02 -13.98 1.67
CA THR A 183 -9.06 -13.95 0.21
C THR A 183 -9.90 -15.10 -0.29
N SER A 184 -10.89 -14.80 -1.14
CA SER A 184 -11.73 -15.80 -1.78
C SER A 184 -11.63 -15.71 -3.30
N GLY A 185 -11.67 -16.84 -3.97
CA GLY A 185 -11.65 -16.94 -5.42
C GLY A 185 -10.62 -17.96 -5.90
N ASP A 186 -10.80 -18.38 -7.14
CA ASP A 186 -9.82 -19.22 -7.81
C ASP A 186 -8.82 -18.32 -8.53
N PHE A 187 -7.63 -18.24 -7.98
CA PHE A 187 -6.50 -17.61 -8.66
C PHE A 187 -5.72 -18.67 -9.44
N THR A 188 -5.07 -18.27 -10.53
CA THR A 188 -4.15 -19.18 -11.21
C THR A 188 -3.05 -19.63 -10.22
N GLY A 189 -3.13 -20.89 -9.79
CA GLY A 189 -2.20 -21.46 -8.81
C GLY A 189 -2.47 -21.11 -7.35
N GLY A 190 -3.59 -20.45 -7.03
CA GLY A 190 -3.98 -20.08 -5.66
C GLY A 190 -5.33 -20.63 -5.24
N LYS A 191 -5.56 -20.71 -3.95
CA LYS A 191 -6.83 -21.05 -3.31
C LYS A 191 -7.28 -19.94 -2.38
N SER A 192 -8.53 -20.02 -1.94
CA SER A 192 -9.01 -19.18 -0.84
C SER A 192 -8.15 -19.39 0.40
N GLY A 193 -7.87 -18.30 1.12
CA GLY A 193 -7.00 -18.37 2.28
C GLY A 193 -7.26 -17.25 3.28
N THR A 194 -6.67 -17.42 4.45
CA THR A 194 -6.71 -16.45 5.54
C THR A 194 -5.30 -16.10 5.98
N ALA A 195 -5.12 -14.88 6.47
CA ALA A 195 -3.90 -14.46 7.14
C ALA A 195 -4.23 -13.58 8.36
N LEU A 196 -3.48 -13.79 9.42
CA LEU A 196 -3.50 -12.95 10.63
C LEU A 196 -2.09 -12.41 10.85
N SER A 197 -1.97 -11.09 10.97
CA SER A 197 -0.70 -10.44 11.29
C SER A 197 -0.85 -9.60 12.55
N VAL A 198 0.22 -9.58 13.34
CA VAL A 198 0.35 -8.70 14.49
C VAL A 198 1.68 -7.97 14.36
N ARG A 199 1.66 -6.64 14.48
CA ARG A 199 2.85 -5.81 14.52
C ARG A 199 2.86 -4.94 15.75
N HIS A 200 3.94 -5.01 16.51
CA HIS A 200 4.24 -4.09 17.60
C HIS A 200 5.27 -3.07 17.13
N THR A 201 4.99 -1.80 17.36
CA THR A 201 5.91 -0.69 17.09
C THR A 201 6.28 -0.03 18.41
N GLN A 202 7.56 0.15 18.67
CA GLN A 202 8.08 0.91 19.81
C GLN A 202 8.92 2.07 19.29
N ALA A 203 8.48 3.28 19.58
CA ALA A 203 9.23 4.50 19.30
C ALA A 203 10.21 4.83 20.44
N GLY A 204 11.31 5.51 20.11
CA GLY A 204 12.27 6.03 21.08
C GLY A 204 13.07 4.96 21.82
N LEU A 205 13.21 3.77 21.27
CA LEU A 205 14.06 2.74 21.85
C LEU A 205 15.51 3.23 21.94
N LEU A 206 16.21 2.93 23.02
CA LEU A 206 17.60 3.33 23.29
C LEU A 206 17.82 4.85 23.38
N GLY A 207 16.80 5.64 23.72
CA GLY A 207 16.95 7.07 23.99
C GLY A 207 17.21 7.95 22.76
N GLY A 208 17.04 7.43 21.54
CA GLY A 208 17.21 8.13 20.28
C GLY A 208 16.02 7.96 19.35
N GLY A 209 16.05 8.54 18.16
CA GLY A 209 15.01 8.42 17.13
C GLY A 209 14.85 7.02 16.52
N VAL A 210 15.19 5.96 17.26
CA VAL A 210 15.12 4.57 16.80
C VAL A 210 13.71 4.04 17.05
N ASN A 211 13.05 3.61 15.97
CA ASN A 211 11.79 2.90 16.03
C ASN A 211 12.04 1.41 15.79
N ASN A 212 11.46 0.57 16.64
CA ASN A 212 11.51 -0.88 16.50
C ASN A 212 10.15 -1.40 16.04
N ASN A 213 10.14 -2.25 15.02
CA ASN A 213 8.96 -2.98 14.58
C ASN A 213 9.22 -4.49 14.69
N VAL A 214 8.36 -5.17 15.44
CA VAL A 214 8.31 -6.63 15.48
C VAL A 214 7.01 -7.07 14.84
N TRP A 215 7.10 -7.94 13.85
CA TRP A 215 5.97 -8.37 13.04
C TRP A 215 5.92 -9.90 12.95
N LEU A 216 4.73 -10.45 13.14
CA LEU A 216 4.42 -11.86 12.98
C LEU A 216 3.21 -12.01 12.08
N GLN A 217 3.29 -12.93 11.12
CA GLN A 217 2.15 -13.29 10.27
C GLN A 217 2.00 -14.80 10.22
N LEU A 218 0.76 -15.25 10.37
CA LEU A 218 0.32 -16.62 10.16
C LEU A 218 -0.64 -16.63 8.98
N SER A 219 -0.49 -17.57 8.07
CA SER A 219 -1.37 -17.71 6.90
C SER A 219 -1.68 -19.18 6.63
N GLN A 220 -2.89 -19.41 6.11
CA GLN A 220 -3.39 -20.70 5.68
C GLN A 220 -4.20 -20.52 4.39
N GLY A 221 -3.98 -21.41 3.41
CA GLY A 221 -4.69 -21.46 2.13
C GLY A 221 -4.37 -22.74 1.35
#